data_640fdcbbce17f178d0396cc4cba39a0d
#
_entry.id   640fdcbbce17f178d0396cc4cba39a0d
#
_cell.length_a   1.000
_cell.length_b   1.000
_cell.length_c   1.000
_cell.angle_alpha   90.00
_cell.angle_beta   90.00
_cell.angle_gamma   90.00
#
_symmetry.space_group_name_H-M   'P 1'
#
loop_
_entity.id
_entity.type
_entity.pdbx_description
1 polymer ?
#
loop_
_entity_poly.entity_id
_entity_poly.type
_entity_poly.pdbx_seq_one_letter_code
_entity_poly.pdbx_strand_id
1 'polypeptide(L)'
;MMTKSCNSLRAFILMLGAVAFLASCNGTQPNGNSDALLENTMGDSLELIGKTLLLKYSTGMMAEVSYTSPSTVHWVTLENGQATGEGDEAMDYQRLSGYQFFLSWIEADGTSVSQVVDLKGLTVTAFLTFADENGRGGRGSQLLQGGVELK
;
A
#
# COMPACT_ATOMS: atom_id res chain seq x y z
N MET A 1 14.58 36.24 -33.24
CA MET A 1 15.69 37.00 -32.69
C MET A 1 15.99 36.50 -31.30
N MET A 2 17.16 35.96 -31.16
CA MET A 2 17.98 35.63 -29.96
C MET A 2 17.61 34.43 -29.11
N THR A 3 18.31 33.40 -29.41
CA THR A 3 18.83 32.27 -28.61
C THR A 3 19.56 32.71 -27.35
N LYS A 4 19.46 31.94 -26.27
CA LYS A 4 20.62 31.68 -25.39
C LYS A 4 20.49 30.31 -24.69
N SER A 5 21.32 29.42 -25.18
CA SER A 5 21.84 28.22 -24.54
C SER A 5 22.70 28.60 -23.32
N CYS A 6 22.67 27.83 -22.26
CA CYS A 6 23.78 27.76 -21.32
C CYS A 6 23.93 26.34 -20.76
N ASN A 7 24.84 25.61 -21.40
CA ASN A 7 25.51 24.42 -20.85
C ASN A 7 26.39 24.86 -19.66
N SER A 8 26.38 24.10 -18.59
CA SER A 8 27.49 24.09 -17.68
C SER A 8 27.76 22.67 -17.17
N LEU A 9 28.63 22.04 -17.87
CA LEU A 9 29.39 20.85 -17.52
C LEU A 9 30.49 21.26 -16.54
N ARG A 10 30.55 20.71 -15.36
CA ARG A 10 31.79 20.68 -14.57
C ARG A 10 31.99 19.32 -13.90
N ALA A 11 33.02 18.69 -14.45
CA ALA A 11 33.69 17.49 -13.96
C ALA A 11 34.67 17.81 -12.83
N PHE A 12 35.23 16.73 -12.26
CA PHE A 12 36.39 16.59 -11.37
C PHE A 12 36.17 16.87 -9.88
N ILE A 13 36.45 15.87 -9.01
CA ILE A 13 37.79 15.54 -8.54
C ILE A 13 37.83 14.11 -7.99
N LEU A 14 38.78 13.31 -8.50
CA LEU A 14 39.33 12.11 -7.85
C LEU A 14 40.24 12.56 -6.68
N MET A 15 40.07 11.93 -5.50
CA MET A 15 41.18 11.85 -4.52
C MET A 15 41.30 10.41 -4.00
N LEU A 16 42.39 9.80 -4.41
CA LEU A 16 42.96 8.59 -3.81
C LEU A 16 43.52 8.95 -2.44
N GLY A 17 43.17 8.20 -1.43
CA GLY A 17 43.79 8.26 -0.11
C GLY A 17 43.73 6.87 0.55
N ALA A 18 44.75 6.06 0.31
CA ALA A 18 44.94 4.80 0.99
C ALA A 18 45.58 5.09 2.37
N VAL A 19 44.89 4.71 3.45
CA VAL A 19 45.52 4.57 4.78
C VAL A 19 45.10 3.20 5.33
N ALA A 20 46.04 2.29 5.35
CA ALA A 20 45.96 1.02 6.03
C ALA A 20 46.15 1.26 7.54
N PHE A 21 45.16 0.92 8.36
CA PHE A 21 45.31 0.69 9.77
C PHE A 21 44.91 -0.74 10.11
N LEU A 22 45.93 -1.57 10.36
CA LEU A 22 45.75 -2.85 11.02
C LEU A 22 45.59 -2.58 12.52
N ALA A 23 44.41 -2.70 13.05
CA ALA A 23 44.18 -2.84 14.47
C ALA A 23 43.45 -4.16 14.70
N SER A 24 44.19 -5.17 15.11
CA SER A 24 43.70 -6.40 15.69
C SER A 24 43.07 -6.06 17.05
N CYS A 25 41.75 -6.23 17.15
CA CYS A 25 41.08 -6.33 18.44
C CYS A 25 40.28 -7.61 18.43
N ASN A 26 40.77 -8.63 19.17
CA ASN A 26 40.01 -9.74 19.67
C ASN A 26 38.86 -9.20 20.54
N GLY A 27 37.68 -9.13 20.02
CA GLY A 27 36.45 -8.82 20.74
C GLY A 27 35.46 -9.97 20.54
N THR A 28 35.22 -10.68 21.62
CA THR A 28 34.19 -11.72 21.78
C THR A 28 32.89 -11.28 21.12
N GLN A 29 32.43 -12.00 20.08
CA GLN A 29 31.09 -11.82 19.50
C GLN A 29 30.03 -12.16 20.56
N PRO A 30 29.09 -11.28 20.87
CA PRO A 30 27.84 -11.73 21.43
C PRO A 30 27.04 -12.37 20.29
N ASN A 31 26.83 -13.68 20.38
CA ASN A 31 25.83 -14.42 19.61
C ASN A 31 24.44 -13.80 19.90
N GLY A 32 24.09 -12.77 19.16
CA GLY A 32 22.74 -12.24 19.13
C GLY A 32 21.98 -13.02 18.06
N ASN A 33 21.10 -13.90 18.50
CA ASN A 33 20.11 -14.63 17.73
C ASN A 33 19.24 -13.64 16.89
N SER A 34 19.75 -13.13 15.78
CA SER A 34 18.93 -12.38 14.82
C SER A 34 18.02 -13.29 14.00
N ASP A 35 18.35 -14.58 13.92
CA ASP A 35 17.55 -15.57 13.19
C ASP A 35 16.31 -16.03 13.97
N ALA A 36 16.33 -15.96 15.30
CA ALA A 36 15.18 -16.34 16.13
C ALA A 36 14.01 -15.34 16.07
N LEU A 37 14.26 -14.10 15.64
CA LEU A 37 13.19 -13.10 15.47
C LEU A 37 12.47 -13.23 14.12
N LEU A 38 13.09 -13.87 13.11
CA LEU A 38 12.48 -14.11 11.81
C LEU A 38 11.61 -15.37 11.77
N GLU A 39 11.96 -16.41 12.53
CA GLU A 39 11.16 -17.65 12.58
C GLU A 39 9.84 -17.50 13.34
N ASN A 40 9.73 -16.56 14.28
CA ASN A 40 8.50 -16.38 15.08
C ASN A 40 7.44 -15.54 14.38
N THR A 41 7.74 -14.92 13.21
CA THR A 41 6.79 -14.16 12.40
C THR A 41 6.12 -14.98 11.29
N MET A 42 6.62 -16.15 10.97
CA MET A 42 6.04 -17.01 9.91
C MET A 42 4.81 -17.83 10.37
N GLY A 43 4.57 -17.96 11.67
CA GLY A 43 3.44 -18.73 12.20
C GLY A 43 2.07 -18.01 12.13
N ASP A 44 2.04 -16.70 11.89
CA ASP A 44 0.82 -15.88 11.98
C ASP A 44 0.53 -15.09 10.67
N SER A 45 1.04 -15.58 9.54
CA SER A 45 0.84 -14.94 8.24
C SER A 45 -0.55 -15.28 7.69
N LEU A 46 -1.35 -14.25 7.43
CA LEU A 46 -2.65 -14.38 6.78
C LEU A 46 -2.53 -14.03 5.29
N GLU A 47 -3.36 -14.66 4.45
CA GLU A 47 -3.44 -14.35 3.01
C GLU A 47 -4.70 -13.59 2.70
N LEU A 48 -4.57 -12.52 1.89
CA LEU A 48 -5.70 -11.72 1.41
C LEU A 48 -6.19 -12.23 0.04
N ILE A 49 -5.27 -12.60 -0.84
CA ILE A 49 -5.61 -13.05 -2.19
C ILE A 49 -6.45 -14.32 -2.13
N GLY A 50 -7.50 -14.38 -2.93
CA GLY A 50 -8.51 -15.43 -2.94
C GLY A 50 -9.64 -15.24 -1.92
N LYS A 51 -9.65 -14.14 -1.16
CA LYS A 51 -10.71 -13.85 -0.19
C LYS A 51 -11.69 -12.81 -0.70
N THR A 52 -12.93 -12.95 -0.23
CA THR A 52 -13.97 -11.92 -0.32
C THR A 52 -14.21 -11.35 1.07
N LEU A 53 -14.17 -10.04 1.19
CA LEU A 53 -14.38 -9.30 2.42
C LEU A 53 -15.64 -8.43 2.31
N LEU A 54 -16.44 -8.38 3.38
CA LEU A 54 -17.44 -7.34 3.57
C LEU A 54 -16.82 -6.23 4.41
N LEU A 55 -16.68 -5.06 3.81
CA LEU A 55 -16.16 -3.84 4.43
C LEU A 55 -17.34 -3.00 4.91
N LYS A 56 -17.33 -2.63 6.20
CA LYS A 56 -18.39 -1.82 6.83
C LYS A 56 -17.77 -0.53 7.35
N TYR A 57 -17.95 0.55 6.62
CA TYR A 57 -17.38 1.84 6.99
C TYR A 57 -18.23 2.59 8.02
N SER A 58 -17.57 3.41 8.84
CA SER A 58 -18.22 4.23 9.88
C SER A 58 -19.23 5.24 9.33
N THR A 59 -19.16 5.55 8.05
CA THR A 59 -20.12 6.40 7.32
C THR A 59 -21.45 5.70 7.02
N GLY A 60 -21.55 4.40 7.24
CA GLY A 60 -22.68 3.55 6.83
C GLY A 60 -22.53 2.93 5.44
N MET A 61 -21.56 3.35 4.64
CA MET A 61 -21.22 2.72 3.38
C MET A 61 -20.72 1.30 3.62
N MET A 62 -21.13 0.38 2.76
CA MET A 62 -20.63 -1.00 2.74
C MET A 62 -20.14 -1.37 1.36
N ALA A 63 -19.13 -2.23 1.31
CA ALA A 63 -18.62 -2.80 0.06
C ALA A 63 -18.23 -4.27 0.26
N GLU A 64 -18.59 -5.09 -0.69
CA GLU A 64 -18.06 -6.44 -0.82
C GLU A 64 -16.90 -6.41 -1.80
N VAL A 65 -15.71 -6.86 -1.38
CA VAL A 65 -14.50 -6.78 -2.18
C VAL A 65 -13.85 -8.15 -2.27
N SER A 66 -13.68 -8.65 -3.49
CA SER A 66 -13.04 -9.91 -3.80
C SER A 66 -11.66 -9.68 -4.39
N TYR A 67 -10.61 -10.11 -3.69
CA TYR A 67 -9.22 -9.99 -4.12
C TYR A 67 -8.82 -11.25 -4.89
N THR A 68 -9.16 -11.28 -6.18
CA THR A 68 -9.08 -12.50 -7.01
C THR A 68 -7.66 -12.89 -7.37
N SER A 69 -6.76 -11.91 -7.52
CA SER A 69 -5.34 -12.11 -7.79
C SER A 69 -4.52 -10.94 -7.22
N PRO A 70 -3.18 -10.97 -7.24
CA PRO A 70 -2.36 -9.81 -6.87
C PRO A 70 -2.52 -8.57 -7.77
N SER A 71 -3.20 -8.71 -8.91
CA SER A 71 -3.36 -7.65 -9.90
C SER A 71 -4.81 -7.34 -10.26
N THR A 72 -5.80 -8.00 -9.64
CA THR A 72 -7.22 -7.82 -9.96
C THR A 72 -8.09 -7.84 -8.72
N VAL A 73 -9.02 -6.91 -8.66
CA VAL A 73 -10.05 -6.79 -7.63
C VAL A 73 -11.42 -6.71 -8.28
N HIS A 74 -12.40 -7.36 -7.67
CA HIS A 74 -13.83 -7.16 -7.95
C HIS A 74 -14.47 -6.51 -6.73
N TRP A 75 -15.24 -5.44 -6.93
CA TRP A 75 -15.93 -4.75 -5.85
C TRP A 75 -17.42 -4.55 -6.16
N VAL A 76 -18.22 -4.58 -5.10
CA VAL A 76 -19.65 -4.29 -5.13
C VAL A 76 -19.95 -3.36 -3.97
N THR A 77 -20.46 -2.16 -4.26
CA THR A 77 -20.99 -1.26 -3.21
C THR A 77 -22.41 -1.68 -2.82
N LEU A 78 -22.74 -1.59 -1.54
CA LEU A 78 -24.01 -2.01 -0.99
C LEU A 78 -24.68 -0.87 -0.23
N GLU A 79 -25.96 -0.67 -0.49
CA GLU A 79 -26.83 0.20 0.29
C GLU A 79 -28.07 -0.60 0.73
N ASN A 80 -28.36 -0.63 2.03
CA ASN A 80 -29.45 -1.44 2.60
C ASN A 80 -29.41 -2.92 2.17
N GLY A 81 -28.22 -3.47 1.95
CA GLY A 81 -28.00 -4.84 1.51
C GLY A 81 -28.23 -5.10 0.03
N GLN A 82 -28.49 -4.07 -0.77
CA GLN A 82 -28.64 -4.16 -2.22
C GLN A 82 -27.42 -3.56 -2.92
N ALA A 83 -26.97 -4.18 -4.02
CA ALA A 83 -25.90 -3.67 -4.86
C ALA A 83 -26.30 -2.33 -5.50
N THR A 84 -25.43 -1.34 -5.40
CA THR A 84 -25.61 0.01 -5.98
C THR A 84 -24.56 0.34 -7.03
N GLY A 85 -23.46 -0.41 -7.09
CA GLY A 85 -22.40 -0.31 -8.07
C GLY A 85 -21.50 -1.52 -7.98
N GLU A 86 -20.83 -1.87 -9.07
CA GLU A 86 -19.84 -2.95 -9.13
C GLU A 86 -18.79 -2.66 -10.19
N GLY A 87 -17.60 -3.25 -10.04
CA GLY A 87 -16.54 -3.16 -11.03
C GLY A 87 -15.47 -4.22 -10.86
N ASP A 88 -14.76 -4.48 -11.95
CA ASP A 88 -13.54 -5.28 -12.01
C ASP A 88 -12.39 -4.37 -12.41
N GLU A 89 -11.36 -4.26 -11.56
CA GLU A 89 -10.28 -3.30 -11.77
C GLU A 89 -8.90 -3.96 -11.72
N ALA A 90 -7.98 -3.36 -12.45
CA ALA A 90 -6.56 -3.64 -12.27
C ALA A 90 -6.09 -3.03 -10.94
N MET A 91 -5.41 -3.83 -10.13
CA MET A 91 -5.03 -3.48 -8.77
C MET A 91 -3.53 -3.58 -8.56
N ASP A 92 -2.96 -2.58 -7.88
CA ASP A 92 -1.65 -2.69 -7.26
C ASP A 92 -1.79 -3.28 -5.85
N TYR A 93 -0.94 -4.25 -5.52
CA TYR A 93 -0.97 -4.98 -4.27
C TYR A 93 0.41 -5.01 -3.61
N GLN A 94 0.46 -4.72 -2.31
CA GLN A 94 1.66 -4.85 -1.50
C GLN A 94 1.33 -5.40 -0.12
N ARG A 95 1.99 -6.48 0.27
CA ARG A 95 1.98 -6.96 1.66
C ARG A 95 2.84 -6.03 2.52
N LEU A 96 2.28 -5.47 3.58
CA LEU A 96 2.98 -4.59 4.53
C LEU A 96 3.53 -5.37 5.72
N SER A 97 2.82 -6.42 6.15
CA SER A 97 3.21 -7.30 7.25
C SER A 97 2.59 -8.70 7.08
N GLY A 98 2.72 -9.58 8.07
CA GLY A 98 2.08 -10.90 8.06
C GLY A 98 0.56 -10.88 7.90
N TYR A 99 -0.10 -9.74 8.17
CA TYR A 99 -1.57 -9.63 8.16
C TYR A 99 -2.10 -8.29 7.63
N GLN A 100 -1.22 -7.37 7.19
CA GLN A 100 -1.61 -6.07 6.64
C GLN A 100 -1.23 -5.96 5.17
N PHE A 101 -2.13 -5.37 4.38
CA PHE A 101 -2.03 -5.28 2.94
C PHE A 101 -2.42 -3.88 2.47
N PHE A 102 -1.59 -3.31 1.60
CA PHE A 102 -1.91 -2.09 0.84
C PHE A 102 -2.40 -2.49 -0.54
N LEU A 103 -3.46 -1.84 -0.99
CA LEU A 103 -4.08 -2.05 -2.29
C LEU A 103 -4.48 -0.72 -2.89
N SER A 104 -4.34 -0.58 -4.21
CA SER A 104 -4.78 0.62 -4.91
C SER A 104 -5.27 0.28 -6.31
N TRP A 105 -6.35 0.94 -6.75
CA TRP A 105 -6.90 0.82 -8.11
C TRP A 105 -7.57 2.12 -8.52
N ILE A 106 -7.91 2.19 -9.82
CA ILE A 106 -8.67 3.31 -10.39
C ILE A 106 -9.92 2.72 -11.03
N GLU A 107 -11.08 3.21 -10.63
CA GLU A 107 -12.38 2.82 -11.15
C GLU A 107 -12.67 3.46 -12.50
N ALA A 108 -13.64 2.93 -13.23
CA ALA A 108 -13.98 3.37 -14.58
C ALA A 108 -14.38 4.85 -14.68
N ASP A 109 -14.91 5.44 -13.59
CA ASP A 109 -15.26 6.86 -13.51
C ASP A 109 -14.07 7.77 -13.13
N GLY A 110 -12.88 7.18 -12.93
CA GLY A 110 -11.66 7.85 -12.50
C GLY A 110 -11.54 8.04 -10.99
N THR A 111 -12.45 7.48 -10.19
CA THR A 111 -12.26 7.39 -8.74
C THR A 111 -11.04 6.52 -8.46
N SER A 112 -10.11 7.05 -7.65
CA SER A 112 -8.96 6.26 -7.18
C SER A 112 -9.21 5.81 -5.76
N VAL A 113 -9.00 4.53 -5.51
CA VAL A 113 -9.11 3.93 -4.18
C VAL A 113 -7.74 3.45 -3.75
N SER A 114 -7.31 3.83 -2.55
CA SER A 114 -6.13 3.28 -1.89
C SER A 114 -6.53 2.84 -0.50
N GLN A 115 -6.28 1.57 -0.15
CA GLN A 115 -6.71 1.04 1.14
C GLN A 115 -5.64 0.19 1.83
N VAL A 116 -5.72 0.16 3.15
CA VAL A 116 -5.01 -0.79 4.00
C VAL A 116 -6.04 -1.68 4.67
N VAL A 117 -5.88 -2.99 4.46
CA VAL A 117 -6.66 -4.04 5.13
C VAL A 117 -5.78 -4.71 6.18
N ASP A 118 -6.28 -4.80 7.40
CA ASP A 118 -5.67 -5.55 8.50
C ASP A 118 -6.56 -6.75 8.83
N LEU A 119 -6.14 -7.96 8.43
CA LEU A 119 -6.90 -9.19 8.67
C LEU A 119 -6.82 -9.68 10.12
N LYS A 120 -5.82 -9.26 10.88
CA LYS A 120 -5.70 -9.60 12.31
C LYS A 120 -6.56 -8.67 13.16
N GLY A 121 -6.50 -7.37 12.87
CA GLY A 121 -7.32 -6.35 13.53
C GLY A 121 -8.75 -6.31 13.02
N LEU A 122 -9.07 -6.99 11.92
CA LEU A 122 -10.35 -6.93 11.20
C LEU A 122 -10.77 -5.49 10.91
N THR A 123 -9.84 -4.68 10.41
CA THR A 123 -10.05 -3.26 10.10
C THR A 123 -9.65 -2.93 8.67
N VAL A 124 -10.28 -1.89 8.14
CA VAL A 124 -9.95 -1.28 6.85
C VAL A 124 -9.86 0.23 6.99
N THR A 125 -8.86 0.81 6.35
CA THR A 125 -8.77 2.26 6.11
C THR A 125 -8.61 2.47 4.62
N ALA A 126 -9.51 3.24 4.02
CA ALA A 126 -9.50 3.54 2.59
C ALA A 126 -9.45 5.06 2.37
N PHE A 127 -8.64 5.49 1.43
CA PHE A 127 -8.59 6.87 0.94
C PHE A 127 -9.05 6.87 -0.52
N LEU A 128 -10.13 7.60 -0.76
CA LEU A 128 -10.72 7.78 -2.08
C LEU A 128 -10.42 9.17 -2.60
N THR A 129 -10.15 9.27 -3.92
CA THR A 129 -10.18 10.56 -4.61
C THR A 129 -11.05 10.46 -5.85
N PHE A 130 -11.85 11.47 -6.12
CA PHE A 130 -12.86 11.51 -7.18
C PHE A 130 -12.92 12.89 -7.84
N ALA A 131 -13.60 13.01 -8.97
CA ALA A 131 -13.81 14.30 -9.63
C ALA A 131 -14.66 15.21 -8.75
N ASP A 132 -14.19 16.45 -8.53
CA ASP A 132 -14.92 17.48 -7.80
C ASP A 132 -14.48 18.85 -8.35
N GLU A 133 -15.36 19.52 -9.07
CA GLU A 133 -15.07 20.82 -9.71
C GLU A 133 -14.70 21.91 -8.69
N ASN A 134 -15.17 21.80 -7.46
CA ASN A 134 -14.86 22.73 -6.38
C ASN A 134 -13.62 22.35 -5.58
N GLY A 135 -13.10 21.15 -5.81
CA GLY A 135 -11.94 20.61 -5.12
C GLY A 135 -10.62 21.15 -5.66
N ARG A 136 -9.56 21.05 -4.85
CA ARG A 136 -8.22 21.45 -5.28
C ARG A 136 -7.74 20.59 -6.45
N GLY A 137 -7.42 21.21 -7.58
CA GLY A 137 -7.03 20.53 -8.81
C GLY A 137 -8.18 19.73 -9.45
N GLY A 138 -9.46 20.11 -9.20
CA GLY A 138 -10.62 19.41 -9.73
C GLY A 138 -10.89 18.05 -9.05
N ARG A 139 -10.34 17.82 -7.85
CA ARG A 139 -10.45 16.54 -7.12
C ARG A 139 -10.98 16.75 -5.71
N GLY A 140 -11.94 15.93 -5.34
CA GLY A 140 -12.35 15.67 -3.97
C GLY A 140 -11.62 14.48 -3.37
N SER A 141 -11.67 14.34 -2.05
CA SER A 141 -11.13 13.17 -1.35
C SER A 141 -11.95 12.81 -0.13
N GLN A 142 -11.91 11.55 0.24
CA GLN A 142 -12.57 11.02 1.43
C GLN A 142 -11.70 9.95 2.10
N LEU A 143 -11.53 10.07 3.42
CA LEU A 143 -10.94 9.00 4.24
C LEU A 143 -12.07 8.21 4.89
N LEU A 144 -12.06 6.90 4.68
CA LEU A 144 -13.02 5.96 5.23
C LEU A 144 -12.30 5.01 6.19
N GLN A 145 -12.92 4.73 7.33
CA GLN A 145 -12.44 3.73 8.29
C GLN A 145 -13.59 2.80 8.65
N GLY A 146 -13.27 1.52 8.85
CA GLY A 146 -14.31 0.53 9.11
C GLY A 146 -13.81 -0.82 9.57
N GLY A 147 -14.75 -1.72 9.74
CA GLY A 147 -14.52 -3.12 10.07
C GLY A 147 -14.54 -4.02 8.83
N VAL A 148 -13.94 -5.19 8.99
CA VAL A 148 -13.83 -6.24 7.97
C VAL A 148 -14.52 -7.51 8.47
N GLU A 149 -15.34 -8.12 7.62
CA GLU A 149 -15.87 -9.47 7.82
C GLU A 149 -15.42 -10.36 6.66
N LEU A 150 -14.90 -11.54 6.96
CA LEU A 150 -14.60 -12.55 5.94
C LEU A 150 -15.90 -13.24 5.52
N LYS A 151 -16.04 -13.46 4.21
CA LYS A 151 -17.16 -14.21 3.59
C LYS A 151 -16.73 -15.58 3.13
#